data_021a7fb4820eb8a7a68f9b89282f5e5e
#
_entry.id   021a7fb4820eb8a7a68f9b89282f5e5e
#
_cell.length_a   1.000
_cell.length_b   1.000
_cell.length_c   1.000
_cell.angle_alpha   90.00
_cell.angle_beta   90.00
_cell.angle_gamma   90.00
#
_symmetry.space_group_name_H-M   'P 1'
#
loop_
_entity.id
_entity.type
_entity.pdbx_description
1 polymer ?
#
loop_
_entity_poly.entity_id
_entity_poly.type
_entity_poly.pdbx_seq_one_letter_code
_entity_poly.pdbx_strand_id
1 'polypeptide(L)'
;MQDFPDYVGYYAIKKYRYPGTPAANENNRNLLLFRDPSVDGLKTGHTDAAGFCLIATAKREAPGVGQRRLLSIVLGASSENARATESQKLLNWGYTAFDAIKLFDANQAVVTPNVWKGRGSQVKLGRMAPIVVAVPAGAGGRIQTQVARPEPLVAPLNRGQAVGALKVTLDQKPLVVVPLLVLDT
;
A
#
# COMPACT_ATOMS: atom_id res chain seq x y z
N MET A 1 -8.29 6.26 3.49
CA MET A 1 -8.62 4.91 2.94
C MET A 1 -8.20 3.80 3.90
N GLN A 2 -7.01 3.86 4.47
CA GLN A 2 -6.56 2.83 5.44
C GLN A 2 -7.30 2.92 6.78
N ASP A 3 -7.55 4.15 7.25
CA ASP A 3 -8.21 4.39 8.54
C ASP A 3 -9.73 4.21 8.50
N PHE A 4 -10.34 4.31 7.31
CA PHE A 4 -11.78 4.21 7.09
C PHE A 4 -12.10 3.35 5.86
N PRO A 5 -11.78 2.05 5.88
CA PRO A 5 -11.94 1.16 4.72
C PRO A 5 -13.41 0.99 4.29
N ASP A 6 -14.34 1.06 5.22
CA ASP A 6 -15.79 0.86 4.97
C ASP A 6 -16.38 1.94 4.05
N TYR A 7 -15.77 3.13 4.02
CA TYR A 7 -16.25 4.25 3.18
C TYR A 7 -15.67 4.25 1.77
N VAL A 8 -14.65 3.42 1.50
CA VAL A 8 -13.97 3.42 0.19
C VAL A 8 -14.93 3.06 -0.95
N GLY A 9 -15.90 2.18 -0.70
CA GLY A 9 -16.90 1.77 -1.69
C GLY A 9 -17.75 2.93 -2.24
N TYR A 10 -17.95 3.99 -1.47
CA TYR A 10 -18.73 5.14 -1.95
C TYR A 10 -18.07 5.87 -3.12
N TYR A 11 -16.74 5.88 -3.19
CA TYR A 11 -16.00 6.52 -4.29
C TYR A 11 -16.11 5.75 -5.62
N ALA A 12 -16.47 4.47 -5.56
CA ALA A 12 -16.67 3.62 -6.73
C ALA A 12 -18.07 3.70 -7.34
N ILE A 13 -19.00 4.39 -6.68
CA ILE A 13 -20.38 4.55 -7.17
C ILE A 13 -20.34 5.36 -8.47
N LYS A 14 -20.73 4.74 -9.58
CA LYS A 14 -20.69 5.34 -10.91
C LYS A 14 -21.82 6.32 -11.15
N LYS A 15 -23.01 6.04 -10.59
CA LYS A 15 -24.19 6.85 -10.75
C LYS A 15 -25.00 6.87 -9.45
N TYR A 16 -25.41 8.06 -9.03
CA TYR A 16 -26.29 8.23 -7.88
C TYR A 16 -27.22 9.41 -8.12
N ARG A 17 -28.51 9.20 -7.92
CA ARG A 17 -29.52 10.25 -8.00
C ARG A 17 -29.93 10.73 -6.62
N TYR A 18 -29.65 11.99 -6.35
CA TYR A 18 -30.11 12.65 -5.14
C TYR A 18 -31.33 13.53 -5.47
N PRO A 19 -32.42 13.51 -4.71
CA PRO A 19 -33.59 14.37 -4.93
C PRO A 19 -33.18 15.85 -5.07
N GLY A 20 -33.67 16.53 -6.11
CA GLY A 20 -33.31 17.91 -6.40
C GLY A 20 -32.00 18.14 -7.17
N THR A 21 -31.25 17.09 -7.46
CA THR A 21 -30.02 17.20 -8.26
C THR A 21 -30.36 17.16 -9.76
N PRO A 22 -29.82 18.08 -10.61
CA PRO A 22 -29.96 18.00 -12.05
C PRO A 22 -29.41 16.66 -12.59
N ALA A 23 -30.09 16.08 -13.59
CA ALA A 23 -29.71 14.79 -14.18
C ALA A 23 -28.23 14.75 -14.68
N ALA A 24 -27.70 15.89 -15.13
CA ALA A 24 -26.31 16.02 -15.54
C ALA A 24 -25.29 15.72 -14.40
N ASN A 25 -25.68 15.83 -13.15
CA ASN A 25 -24.83 15.61 -11.98
C ASN A 25 -24.99 14.21 -11.37
N GLU A 26 -25.78 13.33 -11.97
CA GLU A 26 -25.97 11.96 -11.45
C GLU A 26 -24.75 11.06 -11.67
N ASN A 27 -23.94 11.35 -12.68
CA ASN A 27 -22.75 10.55 -12.99
C ASN A 27 -21.54 11.00 -12.18
N ASN A 28 -20.74 10.01 -11.73
CA ASN A 28 -19.45 10.29 -11.13
C ASN A 28 -18.53 10.98 -12.15
N ARG A 29 -17.92 12.08 -11.74
CA ARG A 29 -17.00 12.85 -12.61
C ARG A 29 -15.64 12.20 -12.81
N ASN A 30 -15.35 11.09 -12.11
CA ASN A 30 -14.17 10.27 -12.35
C ASN A 30 -14.42 9.33 -13.53
N LEU A 31 -14.03 9.75 -14.73
CA LEU A 31 -14.21 8.98 -15.94
C LEU A 31 -13.46 7.63 -15.95
N LEU A 32 -12.42 7.46 -15.13
CA LEU A 32 -11.70 6.20 -15.04
C LEU A 32 -12.55 5.05 -14.47
N LEU A 33 -13.53 5.34 -13.62
CA LEU A 33 -14.47 4.33 -13.11
C LEU A 33 -15.23 3.62 -14.23
N PHE A 34 -15.41 4.29 -15.38
CA PHE A 34 -16.12 3.75 -16.54
C PHE A 34 -15.17 3.07 -17.54
N ARG A 35 -13.86 3.36 -17.50
CA ARG A 35 -12.85 2.90 -18.46
C ARG A 35 -12.03 1.72 -17.96
N ASP A 36 -11.76 1.69 -16.66
CA ASP A 36 -10.87 0.70 -16.04
C ASP A 36 -11.57 0.04 -14.84
N PRO A 37 -11.94 -1.24 -14.94
CA PRO A 37 -12.64 -1.94 -13.86
C PRO A 37 -11.79 -2.13 -12.60
N SER A 38 -10.47 -1.95 -12.67
CA SER A 38 -9.59 -1.99 -11.52
C SER A 38 -9.63 -0.70 -10.67
N VAL A 39 -10.18 0.39 -11.24
CA VAL A 39 -10.29 1.70 -10.56
C VAL A 39 -11.51 1.72 -9.65
N ASP A 40 -11.30 2.13 -8.40
CA ASP A 40 -12.33 2.17 -7.35
C ASP A 40 -12.41 3.52 -6.62
N GLY A 41 -11.87 4.59 -7.20
CA GLY A 41 -11.91 5.95 -6.64
C GLY A 41 -10.94 6.88 -7.34
N LEU A 42 -10.73 8.13 -6.90
CA LEU A 42 -11.10 8.59 -5.56
C LEU A 42 -11.81 9.97 -5.64
N LYS A 43 -11.04 11.03 -5.99
CA LYS A 43 -11.54 12.41 -5.92
C LYS A 43 -11.19 13.23 -7.15
N THR A 44 -12.16 13.94 -7.69
CA THR A 44 -11.98 14.92 -8.75
C THR A 44 -12.01 16.34 -8.20
N GLY A 45 -11.31 17.26 -8.85
CA GLY A 45 -11.36 18.71 -8.59
C GLY A 45 -11.27 19.49 -9.88
N HIS A 46 -11.80 20.72 -9.87
CA HIS A 46 -11.64 21.69 -10.94
C HIS A 46 -11.88 23.11 -10.41
N THR A 47 -10.97 24.00 -10.77
CA THR A 47 -11.17 25.46 -10.77
C THR A 47 -10.42 26.03 -11.98
N ASP A 48 -10.75 27.23 -12.41
CA ASP A 48 -10.06 27.86 -13.54
C ASP A 48 -8.56 27.99 -13.33
N ALA A 49 -8.15 28.29 -12.09
CA ALA A 49 -6.74 28.43 -11.73
C ALA A 49 -6.02 27.08 -11.59
N ALA A 50 -6.70 26.03 -11.07
CA ALA A 50 -6.08 24.72 -10.81
C ALA A 50 -6.18 23.75 -12.00
N GLY A 51 -7.00 24.06 -13.02
CA GLY A 51 -7.32 23.11 -14.08
C GLY A 51 -8.06 21.87 -13.58
N PHE A 52 -8.10 20.84 -14.38
CA PHE A 52 -8.76 19.58 -14.04
C PHE A 52 -7.82 18.67 -13.23
N CYS A 53 -8.25 18.27 -12.03
CA CYS A 53 -7.48 17.45 -11.10
C CYS A 53 -8.16 16.11 -10.83
N LEU A 54 -7.38 15.05 -10.65
CA LEU A 54 -7.86 13.72 -10.27
C LEU A 54 -6.87 13.01 -9.36
N ILE A 55 -7.36 12.56 -8.22
CA ILE A 55 -6.72 11.50 -7.44
C ILE A 55 -7.46 10.21 -7.81
N ALA A 56 -6.75 9.25 -8.42
CA ALA A 56 -7.34 7.97 -8.77
C ALA A 56 -6.66 6.83 -8.02
N THR A 57 -7.44 5.81 -7.66
CA THR A 57 -6.94 4.57 -7.07
C THR A 57 -7.38 3.38 -7.90
N ALA A 58 -6.52 2.37 -7.96
CA ALA A 58 -6.81 1.10 -8.61
C ALA A 58 -6.29 -0.06 -7.77
N LYS A 59 -6.95 -1.22 -7.88
CA LYS A 59 -6.50 -2.50 -7.33
C LYS A 59 -6.31 -3.49 -8.44
N ARG A 60 -5.12 -4.11 -8.52
CA ARG A 60 -4.84 -5.20 -9.45
C ARG A 60 -4.13 -6.34 -8.73
N GLU A 61 -4.32 -7.55 -9.23
CA GLU A 61 -3.58 -8.70 -8.71
C GLU A 61 -2.09 -8.58 -9.00
N ALA A 62 -1.27 -8.89 -7.99
CA ALA A 62 0.19 -8.99 -8.10
C ALA A 62 0.61 -10.43 -7.75
N PRO A 63 1.31 -11.14 -8.64
CA PRO A 63 1.72 -12.52 -8.43
C PRO A 63 2.45 -12.71 -7.10
N GLY A 64 2.03 -13.68 -6.30
CA GLY A 64 2.63 -14.01 -5.01
C GLY A 64 2.34 -13.02 -3.86
N VAL A 65 1.69 -11.89 -4.15
CA VAL A 65 1.39 -10.85 -3.15
C VAL A 65 -0.11 -10.73 -2.88
N GLY A 66 -0.94 -10.93 -3.92
CA GLY A 66 -2.38 -10.67 -3.90
C GLY A 66 -2.70 -9.28 -4.40
N GLN A 67 -3.73 -8.66 -3.84
CA GLN A 67 -4.23 -7.36 -4.27
C GLN A 67 -3.23 -6.23 -3.98
N ARG A 68 -2.74 -5.59 -5.04
CA ARG A 68 -1.90 -4.39 -4.96
C ARG A 68 -2.70 -3.15 -5.31
N ARG A 69 -2.69 -2.17 -4.42
CA ARG A 69 -3.31 -0.86 -4.64
C ARG A 69 -2.27 0.17 -5.04
N LEU A 70 -2.56 0.93 -6.09
CA LEU A 70 -1.83 2.15 -6.47
C LEU A 70 -2.74 3.36 -6.39
N LEU A 71 -2.11 4.51 -6.22
CA LEU A 71 -2.74 5.82 -6.22
C LEU A 71 -1.97 6.72 -7.18
N SER A 72 -2.69 7.41 -8.07
CA SER A 72 -2.15 8.45 -8.94
C SER A 72 -2.74 9.81 -8.59
N ILE A 73 -1.95 10.87 -8.73
CA ILE A 73 -2.37 12.25 -8.52
C ILE A 73 -2.01 13.02 -9.80
N VAL A 74 -3.02 13.57 -10.45
CA VAL A 74 -2.89 14.44 -11.62
C VAL A 74 -3.51 15.79 -11.29
N LEU A 75 -2.75 16.85 -11.49
CA LEU A 75 -3.16 18.24 -11.27
C LEU A 75 -2.98 19.05 -12.55
N GLY A 76 -3.80 20.06 -12.76
CA GLY A 76 -3.62 21.01 -13.85
C GLY A 76 -3.87 20.47 -15.26
N ALA A 77 -4.61 19.39 -15.41
CA ALA A 77 -4.94 18.88 -16.75
C ALA A 77 -5.89 19.84 -17.51
N SER A 78 -5.83 19.80 -18.84
CA SER A 78 -6.60 20.71 -19.70
C SER A 78 -8.10 20.36 -19.82
N SER A 79 -8.49 19.14 -19.44
CA SER A 79 -9.88 18.67 -19.52
C SER A 79 -10.16 17.49 -18.61
N GLU A 80 -11.45 17.13 -18.46
CA GLU A 80 -11.87 15.91 -17.75
C GLU A 80 -11.30 14.64 -18.40
N ASN A 81 -11.28 14.59 -19.73
CA ASN A 81 -10.68 13.51 -20.48
C ASN A 81 -9.16 13.42 -20.25
N ALA A 82 -8.47 14.57 -20.30
CA ALA A 82 -7.03 14.64 -20.09
C ALA A 82 -6.64 14.14 -18.70
N ARG A 83 -7.29 14.62 -17.62
CA ARG A 83 -6.98 14.14 -16.24
C ARG A 83 -7.19 12.63 -16.09
N ALA A 84 -8.24 12.06 -16.74
CA ALA A 84 -8.48 10.62 -16.70
C ALA A 84 -7.41 9.85 -17.48
N THR A 85 -7.07 10.30 -18.68
CA THR A 85 -6.04 9.67 -19.53
C THR A 85 -4.66 9.69 -18.86
N GLU A 86 -4.24 10.83 -18.31
CA GLU A 86 -2.94 10.92 -17.62
C GLU A 86 -2.90 10.09 -16.33
N SER A 87 -4.00 10.05 -15.57
CA SER A 87 -4.09 9.18 -14.40
C SER A 87 -3.99 7.69 -14.78
N GLN A 88 -4.62 7.28 -15.89
CA GLN A 88 -4.53 5.90 -16.37
C GLN A 88 -3.11 5.54 -16.81
N LYS A 89 -2.41 6.45 -17.51
CA LYS A 89 -1.00 6.25 -17.88
C LYS A 89 -0.11 6.07 -16.63
N LEU A 90 -0.28 6.92 -15.62
CA LEU A 90 0.47 6.82 -14.36
C LEU A 90 0.21 5.51 -13.62
N LEU A 91 -1.06 5.09 -13.52
CA LEU A 91 -1.42 3.81 -12.89
C LEU A 91 -0.80 2.64 -13.64
N ASN A 92 -0.93 2.61 -14.97
CA ASN A 92 -0.36 1.56 -15.81
C ASN A 92 1.17 1.53 -15.68
N TRP A 93 1.83 2.70 -15.74
CA TRP A 93 3.26 2.79 -15.52
C TRP A 93 3.65 2.24 -14.14
N GLY A 94 2.96 2.61 -13.07
CA GLY A 94 3.25 2.13 -11.73
C GLY A 94 3.10 0.61 -11.56
N TYR A 95 2.14 0.00 -12.26
CA TYR A 95 1.97 -1.45 -12.27
C TYR A 95 3.02 -2.19 -13.11
N THR A 96 3.60 -1.57 -14.12
CA THR A 96 4.60 -2.18 -15.01
C THR A 96 6.04 -1.86 -14.63
N ALA A 97 6.29 -0.65 -14.10
CA ALA A 97 7.64 -0.20 -13.75
C ALA A 97 8.13 -0.71 -12.39
N PHE A 98 7.24 -1.23 -11.55
CA PHE A 98 7.59 -1.71 -10.21
C PHE A 98 6.98 -3.07 -9.93
N ASP A 99 7.78 -3.95 -9.34
CA ASP A 99 7.33 -5.22 -8.78
C ASP A 99 6.97 -5.06 -7.30
N ALA A 100 5.96 -5.79 -6.85
CA ALA A 100 5.68 -5.99 -5.44
C ALA A 100 6.27 -7.33 -5.01
N ILE A 101 7.18 -7.31 -4.04
CA ILE A 101 7.87 -8.50 -3.55
C ILE A 101 7.45 -8.77 -2.11
N LYS A 102 6.86 -9.93 -1.86
CA LYS A 102 6.56 -10.38 -0.51
C LYS A 102 7.81 -11.05 0.09
N LEU A 103 8.33 -10.44 1.13
CA LEU A 103 9.52 -10.93 1.83
C LEU A 103 9.15 -11.96 2.90
N PHE A 104 8.05 -11.73 3.62
CA PHE A 104 7.56 -12.62 4.69
C PHE A 104 6.04 -12.62 4.70
N ASP A 105 5.45 -13.76 5.03
CA ASP A 105 4.00 -13.88 5.23
C ASP A 105 3.56 -13.28 6.57
N ALA A 106 2.25 -13.04 6.71
CA ALA A 106 1.67 -12.63 7.98
C ALA A 106 1.97 -13.66 9.07
N ASN A 107 2.36 -13.19 10.26
CA ASN A 107 2.74 -14.02 11.42
C ASN A 107 3.91 -14.98 11.16
N GLN A 108 4.63 -14.84 10.08
CA GLN A 108 5.89 -15.57 9.85
C GLN A 108 7.00 -14.98 10.70
N ALA A 109 7.76 -15.85 11.38
CA ALA A 109 8.94 -15.41 12.09
C ALA A 109 10.04 -14.97 11.11
N VAL A 110 10.49 -13.72 11.24
CA VAL A 110 11.68 -13.19 10.54
C VAL A 110 12.95 -13.70 11.22
N VAL A 111 12.92 -13.77 12.55
CA VAL A 111 14.02 -14.28 13.39
C VAL A 111 13.45 -14.82 14.70
N THR A 112 14.13 -15.82 15.27
CA THR A 112 13.76 -16.45 16.54
C THR A 112 14.93 -16.38 17.53
N PRO A 113 15.18 -15.20 18.14
CA PRO A 113 16.30 -15.03 19.08
C PRO A 113 16.03 -15.65 20.45
N ASN A 114 17.14 -15.90 21.19
CA ASN A 114 17.07 -16.29 22.58
C ASN A 114 16.61 -15.12 23.48
N VAL A 115 15.91 -15.47 24.57
CA VAL A 115 15.41 -14.54 25.59
C VAL A 115 15.95 -14.93 26.95
N TRP A 116 16.49 -13.94 27.66
CA TRP A 116 16.97 -14.12 29.03
C TRP A 116 15.87 -13.87 30.05
N LYS A 117 15.92 -14.62 31.18
CA LYS A 117 14.99 -14.49 32.31
C LYS A 117 13.50 -14.73 31.95
N GLY A 118 13.23 -15.40 30.83
CA GLY A 118 11.89 -15.82 30.43
C GLY A 118 11.60 -17.27 30.81
N ARG A 119 10.31 -17.66 30.82
CA ARG A 119 9.92 -19.07 30.94
C ARG A 119 10.30 -19.87 29.69
N GLY A 120 10.20 -19.24 28.52
CA GLY A 120 10.68 -19.77 27.25
C GLY A 120 12.09 -19.28 26.94
N SER A 121 12.87 -20.09 26.22
CA SER A 121 14.24 -19.76 25.84
C SER A 121 14.32 -18.90 24.56
N GLN A 122 13.25 -18.82 23.78
CA GLN A 122 13.20 -18.13 22.48
C GLN A 122 11.89 -17.39 22.29
N VAL A 123 11.90 -16.38 21.40
CA VAL A 123 10.72 -15.61 21.00
C VAL A 123 10.73 -15.42 19.49
N LYS A 124 9.56 -15.54 18.86
CA LYS A 124 9.41 -15.26 17.42
C LYS A 124 9.16 -13.78 17.19
N LEU A 125 9.98 -13.16 16.35
CA LEU A 125 9.83 -11.77 15.94
C LEU A 125 9.44 -11.70 14.48
N GLY A 126 8.41 -10.90 14.18
CA GLY A 126 7.89 -10.73 12.82
C GLY A 126 6.83 -9.64 12.73
N ARG A 127 5.91 -9.80 11.80
CA ARG A 127 4.76 -8.88 11.62
C ARG A 127 3.47 -9.66 11.59
N MET A 128 2.40 -9.08 12.12
CA MET A 128 1.04 -9.65 12.02
C MET A 128 0.45 -9.52 10.61
N ALA A 129 1.00 -8.63 9.78
CA ALA A 129 0.69 -8.46 8.36
C ALA A 129 1.89 -8.89 7.50
N PRO A 130 1.68 -9.26 6.22
CA PRO A 130 2.79 -9.58 5.32
C PRO A 130 3.76 -8.41 5.20
N ILE A 131 5.05 -8.71 5.03
CA ILE A 131 6.06 -7.70 4.68
C ILE A 131 6.22 -7.71 3.17
N VAL A 132 5.72 -6.66 2.53
CA VAL A 132 5.77 -6.46 1.08
C VAL A 132 6.51 -5.16 0.78
N VAL A 133 7.40 -5.20 -0.19
CA VAL A 133 8.13 -4.02 -0.67
C VAL A 133 7.90 -3.82 -2.16
N ALA A 134 7.97 -2.56 -2.61
CA ALA A 134 7.94 -2.21 -4.02
C ALA A 134 9.36 -1.86 -4.48
N VAL A 135 9.78 -2.47 -5.59
CA VAL A 135 11.10 -2.24 -6.20
C VAL A 135 10.94 -2.06 -7.70
N PRO A 136 11.87 -1.43 -8.42
CA PRO A 136 11.87 -1.41 -9.87
C PRO A 136 11.71 -2.81 -10.46
N ALA A 137 10.99 -2.94 -11.56
CA ALA A 137 10.73 -4.22 -12.21
C ALA A 137 12.04 -5.00 -12.47
N GLY A 138 12.05 -6.27 -12.11
CA GLY A 138 13.21 -7.15 -12.21
C GLY A 138 14.28 -6.96 -11.12
N ALA A 139 14.10 -6.05 -10.17
CA ALA A 139 15.10 -5.78 -9.13
C ALA A 139 15.00 -6.67 -7.88
N GLY A 140 14.00 -7.56 -7.81
CA GLY A 140 13.71 -8.37 -6.62
C GLY A 140 14.90 -9.17 -6.11
N GLY A 141 15.74 -9.75 -6.99
CA GLY A 141 16.91 -10.54 -6.60
C GLY A 141 18.06 -9.73 -5.96
N ARG A 142 17.98 -8.39 -5.94
CA ARG A 142 19.00 -7.49 -5.35
C ARG A 142 18.59 -6.95 -3.98
N ILE A 143 17.44 -7.37 -3.48
CA ILE A 143 16.97 -7.02 -2.14
C ILE A 143 17.84 -7.73 -1.10
N GLN A 144 18.25 -7.00 -0.09
CA GLN A 144 18.93 -7.55 1.09
C GLN A 144 18.17 -7.15 2.34
N THR A 145 18.20 -8.04 3.34
CA THR A 145 17.53 -7.82 4.61
C THR A 145 18.51 -7.99 5.77
N GLN A 146 18.39 -7.13 6.77
CA GLN A 146 19.18 -7.20 8.00
C GLN A 146 18.26 -6.95 9.20
N VAL A 147 18.35 -7.82 10.21
CA VAL A 147 17.65 -7.62 11.48
C VAL A 147 18.53 -6.80 12.41
N ALA A 148 17.95 -5.73 12.95
CA ALA A 148 18.53 -4.91 14.02
C ALA A 148 17.66 -5.09 15.28
N ARG A 149 18.25 -5.55 16.38
CA ARG A 149 17.58 -5.76 17.67
C ARG A 149 18.56 -5.59 18.82
N PRO A 150 18.09 -5.31 20.04
CA PRO A 150 18.91 -5.41 21.25
C PRO A 150 19.42 -6.84 21.46
N GLU A 151 20.60 -6.96 22.03
CA GLU A 151 21.17 -8.25 22.42
C GLU A 151 21.87 -8.12 23.78
N PRO A 152 21.49 -8.91 24.79
CA PRO A 152 20.43 -9.93 24.78
C PRO A 152 19.03 -9.33 24.86
N LEU A 153 18.00 -10.09 24.41
CA LEU A 153 16.61 -9.80 24.74
C LEU A 153 16.32 -10.31 26.16
N VAL A 154 15.62 -9.51 26.94
CA VAL A 154 15.30 -9.82 28.35
C VAL A 154 13.79 -9.79 28.55
N ALA A 155 13.24 -10.82 29.18
CA ALA A 155 11.84 -10.86 29.59
C ALA A 155 11.52 -9.82 30.70
N PRO A 156 10.26 -9.36 30.84
CA PRO A 156 9.08 -9.83 30.11
C PRO A 156 8.96 -9.19 28.72
N LEU A 157 8.45 -9.96 27.75
CA LEU A 157 8.12 -9.51 26.41
C LEU A 157 6.64 -9.79 26.16
N ASN A 158 5.91 -8.79 25.68
CA ASN A 158 4.49 -8.92 25.42
C ASN A 158 4.21 -9.08 23.91
N ARG A 159 3.24 -9.91 23.55
CA ARG A 159 2.79 -10.03 22.16
C ARG A 159 2.42 -8.66 21.59
N GLY A 160 2.88 -8.35 20.38
CA GLY A 160 2.71 -7.05 19.72
C GLY A 160 3.73 -5.99 20.15
N GLN A 161 4.56 -6.23 21.15
CA GLN A 161 5.64 -5.33 21.54
C GLN A 161 6.68 -5.24 20.42
N ALA A 162 7.07 -4.02 20.03
CA ALA A 162 8.17 -3.80 19.09
C ALA A 162 9.51 -3.95 19.82
N VAL A 163 10.34 -4.90 19.38
CA VAL A 163 11.64 -5.19 20.02
C VAL A 163 12.81 -5.21 19.04
N GLY A 164 12.56 -4.87 17.78
CA GLY A 164 13.60 -4.80 16.77
C GLY A 164 13.05 -4.23 15.47
N ALA A 165 13.87 -4.27 14.43
CA ALA A 165 13.50 -3.82 13.10
C ALA A 165 14.17 -4.68 12.02
N LEU A 166 13.46 -4.90 10.92
CA LEU A 166 13.98 -5.43 9.68
C LEU A 166 14.38 -4.25 8.78
N LYS A 167 15.65 -4.10 8.51
CA LYS A 167 16.18 -3.16 7.52
C LYS A 167 16.17 -3.85 6.17
N VAL A 168 15.51 -3.25 5.19
CA VAL A 168 15.48 -3.73 3.81
C VAL A 168 16.23 -2.74 2.95
N THR A 169 17.16 -3.23 2.13
CA THR A 169 17.94 -2.43 1.20
C THR A 169 17.80 -2.98 -0.21
N LEU A 170 17.96 -2.12 -1.21
CA LEU A 170 18.10 -2.45 -2.61
C LEU A 170 19.43 -1.87 -3.10
N ASP A 171 20.33 -2.70 -3.62
CA ASP A 171 21.68 -2.28 -4.02
C ASP A 171 22.41 -1.49 -2.91
N GLN A 172 22.31 -1.96 -1.66
CA GLN A 172 22.88 -1.31 -0.46
C GLN A 172 22.22 0.03 -0.07
N LYS A 173 21.25 0.54 -0.84
CA LYS A 173 20.51 1.75 -0.50
C LYS A 173 19.32 1.41 0.38
N PRO A 174 19.04 2.15 1.44
CA PRO A 174 17.87 1.95 2.29
C PRO A 174 16.57 2.01 1.49
N LEU A 175 15.72 0.99 1.60
CA LEU A 175 14.40 0.94 1.00
C LEU A 175 13.31 1.19 2.04
N VAL A 176 13.32 0.40 3.11
CA VAL A 176 12.36 0.53 4.22
C VAL A 176 12.93 -0.07 5.51
N VAL A 177 12.47 0.45 6.64
CA VAL A 177 12.70 -0.14 7.95
C VAL A 177 11.35 -0.57 8.53
N VAL A 178 11.20 -1.86 8.81
CA VAL A 178 9.95 -2.46 9.28
C VAL A 178 10.13 -2.87 10.74
N PRO A 179 9.32 -2.33 11.69
CA PRO A 179 9.40 -2.76 13.08
C PRO A 179 9.03 -4.25 13.23
N LEU A 180 9.82 -5.00 13.97
CA LEU A 180 9.56 -6.39 14.31
C LEU A 180 8.87 -6.47 15.67
N LEU A 181 7.77 -7.19 15.71
CA LEU A 181 6.90 -7.36 16.85
C LEU A 181 7.08 -8.78 17.41
N VAL A 182 6.89 -8.93 18.70
CA VAL A 182 6.73 -10.24 19.35
C VAL A 182 5.45 -10.89 18.83
N LEU A 183 5.55 -12.07 18.21
CA LEU A 183 4.41 -12.79 17.63
C LEU A 183 3.73 -13.71 18.63
N ASP A 184 4.54 -14.37 19.47
CA ASP A 184 4.09 -15.28 20.53
C ASP A 184 4.97 -15.09 21.77
N THR A 185 4.47 -15.43 22.94
CA THR A 185 5.15 -15.35 24.26
C THR A 185 5.12 -16.70 24.94
#